data_78dae1850ab20a39625201aec25cb836
#
_entry.id   78dae1850ab20a39625201aec25cb836
#
_cell.length_a   1.000
_cell.length_b   1.000
_cell.length_c   1.000
_cell.angle_alpha   90.00
_cell.angle_beta   90.00
_cell.angle_gamma   90.00
#
_symmetry.space_group_name_H-M   'P 1'
#
loop_
_entity.id
_entity.type
_entity.pdbx_description
1 polymer ?
#
loop_
_entity_poly.entity_id
_entity_poly.type
_entity_poly.pdbx_seq_one_letter_code
_entity_poly.pdbx_strand_id
1 'polypeptide(L)'
;MKKISIITPSFNQGQFIEQTIDSVLSQNYNNLEYIIIDGGSKDNSVEIIKKYQKYLHYWVSEKDNGQSDAINKGLKLATGDIFNWLNSDDYYEPSTFKKINEYFTPDDVLVVSGRNNILKDNLIVRISSGLYLYNSLEKTIGNAKIDQPGTFFRKDAIDKMGLLNPSLHFIMDREWWIRYLLLFGLNGIKKVDDVFVNFRIHNNSKTNSFQDDFVKEALNLYYSIASIYNVPEASKFEKYFKISLIPEFIKLPNISTDLLQKSLHYFWLHQGNISYAHDDYKTAALFLSLINVEFLQKEDAQLYFSLKNRIKFLPPFLKKLINRIR
;
A
#
# COMPACT_ATOMS: atom_id res chain seq x y z
N MET A 1 -15.63 8.06 22.55
CA MET A 1 -15.56 7.18 21.35
C MET A 1 -15.16 8.04 20.17
N LYS A 2 -14.02 7.72 19.52
CA LYS A 2 -13.46 8.51 18.40
C LYS A 2 -14.37 8.40 17.18
N LYS A 3 -14.46 9.45 16.38
CA LYS A 3 -15.19 9.41 15.10
C LYS A 3 -14.35 8.67 14.05
N ILE A 4 -14.95 7.69 13.38
CA ILE A 4 -14.30 6.92 12.32
C ILE A 4 -14.91 7.34 10.97
N SER A 5 -14.08 7.81 10.05
CA SER A 5 -14.45 8.07 8.67
C SER A 5 -13.99 6.93 7.77
N ILE A 6 -14.94 6.31 7.08
CA ILE A 6 -14.65 5.31 6.05
C ILE A 6 -15.02 5.87 4.69
N ILE A 7 -14.11 5.75 3.72
CA ILE A 7 -14.35 6.11 2.32
C ILE A 7 -14.39 4.83 1.48
N THR A 8 -15.42 4.67 0.65
CA THR A 8 -15.45 3.61 -0.35
C THR A 8 -15.40 4.24 -1.74
N PRO A 9 -14.25 4.14 -2.45
CA PRO A 9 -14.22 4.43 -3.88
C PRO A 9 -14.90 3.29 -4.64
N SER A 10 -15.77 3.61 -5.59
CA SER A 10 -16.52 2.62 -6.38
C SER A 10 -16.47 2.94 -7.87
N PHE A 11 -16.31 1.91 -8.70
CA PHE A 11 -16.50 2.02 -10.14
C PHE A 11 -16.82 0.65 -10.75
N ASN A 12 -18.06 0.45 -11.22
CA ASN A 12 -18.57 -0.79 -11.80
C ASN A 12 -18.35 -2.02 -10.89
N GLN A 13 -18.82 -1.93 -9.63
CA GLN A 13 -18.65 -2.95 -8.59
C GLN A 13 -19.99 -3.48 -8.06
N GLY A 14 -21.05 -3.44 -8.87
CA GLY A 14 -22.39 -3.82 -8.46
C GLY A 14 -22.52 -5.23 -7.90
N GLN A 15 -21.62 -6.13 -8.27
CA GLN A 15 -21.57 -7.50 -7.72
C GLN A 15 -21.03 -7.60 -6.28
N PHE A 16 -20.32 -6.57 -5.79
CA PHE A 16 -19.62 -6.62 -4.50
C PHE A 16 -20.05 -5.52 -3.52
N ILE A 17 -20.38 -4.33 -4.05
CA ILE A 17 -20.55 -3.12 -3.25
C ILE A 17 -21.63 -3.25 -2.16
N GLU A 18 -22.69 -4.05 -2.37
CA GLU A 18 -23.72 -4.26 -1.36
C GLU A 18 -23.15 -4.91 -0.10
N GLN A 19 -22.33 -5.95 -0.25
CA GLN A 19 -21.65 -6.58 0.89
C GLN A 19 -20.64 -5.65 1.55
N THR A 20 -19.93 -4.83 0.78
CA THR A 20 -19.04 -3.80 1.32
C THR A 20 -19.78 -2.83 2.22
N ILE A 21 -20.92 -2.27 1.72
CA ILE A 21 -21.77 -1.34 2.49
C ILE A 21 -22.29 -2.01 3.76
N ASP A 22 -22.86 -3.20 3.63
CA ASP A 22 -23.39 -3.96 4.78
C ASP A 22 -22.33 -4.22 5.83
N SER A 23 -21.10 -4.53 5.44
CA SER A 23 -19.99 -4.79 6.36
C SER A 23 -19.56 -3.55 7.17
N VAL A 24 -19.70 -2.36 6.58
CA VAL A 24 -19.44 -1.09 7.25
C VAL A 24 -20.57 -0.74 8.22
N LEU A 25 -21.82 -0.83 7.76
CA LEU A 25 -23.00 -0.44 8.56
C LEU A 25 -23.28 -1.42 9.69
N SER A 26 -23.04 -2.72 9.48
CA SER A 26 -23.23 -3.77 10.50
C SER A 26 -22.21 -3.73 11.65
N GLN A 27 -21.17 -2.87 11.57
CA GLN A 27 -20.30 -2.61 12.71
C GLN A 27 -21.05 -2.00 13.91
N ASN A 28 -22.24 -1.44 13.70
CA ASN A 28 -23.08 -0.78 14.72
C ASN A 28 -22.26 0.23 15.57
N TYR A 29 -21.41 1.00 14.90
CA TYR A 29 -20.52 1.97 15.52
C TYR A 29 -21.17 3.36 15.51
N ASN A 30 -21.61 3.87 16.66
CA ASN A 30 -22.45 5.07 16.77
C ASN A 30 -21.80 6.36 16.22
N ASN A 31 -20.47 6.43 16.17
CA ASN A 31 -19.75 7.61 15.68
C ASN A 31 -19.04 7.33 14.33
N LEU A 32 -19.79 6.74 13.41
CA LEU A 32 -19.35 6.39 12.05
C LEU A 32 -19.72 7.52 11.07
N GLU A 33 -18.79 7.88 10.22
CA GLU A 33 -18.96 8.71 9.04
C GLU A 33 -18.63 7.86 7.82
N TYR A 34 -19.64 7.49 7.05
CA TYR A 34 -19.45 6.64 5.88
C TYR A 34 -19.71 7.42 4.59
N ILE A 35 -18.70 7.48 3.73
CA ILE A 35 -18.66 8.27 2.49
C ILE A 35 -18.42 7.32 1.31
N ILE A 36 -19.27 7.40 0.28
CA ILE A 36 -19.08 6.63 -0.96
C ILE A 36 -18.89 7.58 -2.13
N ILE A 37 -17.80 7.40 -2.86
CA ILE A 37 -17.47 8.15 -4.08
C ILE A 37 -17.47 7.18 -5.26
N ASP A 38 -18.51 7.25 -6.06
CA ASP A 38 -18.66 6.44 -7.26
C ASP A 38 -18.19 7.21 -8.50
N GLY A 39 -17.32 6.62 -9.30
CA GLY A 39 -16.67 7.20 -10.48
C GLY A 39 -17.57 7.25 -11.72
N GLY A 40 -18.90 7.25 -11.56
CA GLY A 40 -19.88 7.26 -12.65
C GLY A 40 -20.10 5.86 -13.23
N SER A 41 -20.32 4.88 -12.37
CA SER A 41 -20.63 3.48 -12.74
C SER A 41 -21.77 3.37 -13.73
N LYS A 42 -21.71 2.36 -14.59
CA LYS A 42 -22.72 2.06 -15.61
C LYS A 42 -23.48 0.75 -15.35
N ASP A 43 -23.05 -0.01 -14.35
CA ASP A 43 -23.74 -1.18 -13.84
C ASP A 43 -24.75 -0.79 -12.74
N ASN A 44 -25.25 -1.78 -11.97
CA ASN A 44 -26.20 -1.55 -10.89
C ASN A 44 -25.59 -0.98 -9.58
N SER A 45 -24.29 -0.59 -9.57
CA SER A 45 -23.64 -0.03 -8.37
C SER A 45 -24.38 1.17 -7.80
N VAL A 46 -24.79 2.13 -8.65
CA VAL A 46 -25.47 3.35 -8.23
C VAL A 46 -26.85 3.04 -7.65
N GLU A 47 -27.59 2.07 -8.21
CA GLU A 47 -28.89 1.63 -7.70
C GLU A 47 -28.75 1.02 -6.29
N ILE A 48 -27.70 0.23 -6.08
CA ILE A 48 -27.40 -0.34 -4.77
C ILE A 48 -27.07 0.77 -3.77
N ILE A 49 -26.15 1.69 -4.09
CA ILE A 49 -25.79 2.81 -3.22
C ILE A 49 -27.04 3.60 -2.79
N LYS A 50 -27.95 3.88 -3.73
CA LYS A 50 -29.21 4.59 -3.45
C LYS A 50 -30.09 3.90 -2.41
N LYS A 51 -30.12 2.57 -2.35
CA LYS A 51 -30.88 1.83 -1.31
C LYS A 51 -30.40 2.18 0.10
N TYR A 52 -29.09 2.46 0.26
CA TYR A 52 -28.44 2.74 1.54
C TYR A 52 -28.25 4.23 1.83
N GLN A 53 -28.66 5.15 0.94
CA GLN A 53 -28.35 6.59 1.02
C GLN A 53 -28.70 7.25 2.35
N LYS A 54 -29.76 6.81 3.05
CA LYS A 54 -30.18 7.34 4.35
C LYS A 54 -29.23 7.00 5.51
N TYR A 55 -28.31 6.04 5.31
CA TYR A 55 -27.32 5.61 6.28
C TYR A 55 -25.92 6.15 5.97
N LEU A 56 -25.75 6.78 4.80
CA LEU A 56 -24.49 7.35 4.36
C LEU A 56 -24.39 8.80 4.82
N HIS A 57 -23.20 9.20 5.29
CA HIS A 57 -22.93 10.60 5.57
C HIS A 57 -22.92 11.45 4.28
N TYR A 58 -22.31 10.89 3.23
CA TYR A 58 -22.27 11.49 1.90
C TYR A 58 -22.10 10.41 0.84
N TRP A 59 -22.67 10.65 -0.33
CA TRP A 59 -22.34 9.88 -1.52
C TRP A 59 -22.57 10.70 -2.79
N VAL A 60 -21.81 10.38 -3.82
CA VAL A 60 -21.93 10.98 -5.15
C VAL A 60 -21.56 9.93 -6.20
N SER A 61 -22.21 10.03 -7.37
CA SER A 61 -21.82 9.28 -8.56
C SER A 61 -21.55 10.27 -9.68
N GLU A 62 -20.29 10.45 -10.02
CA GLU A 62 -19.81 11.35 -11.06
C GLU A 62 -18.50 10.83 -11.63
N LYS A 63 -18.18 11.20 -12.87
CA LYS A 63 -16.89 10.82 -13.47
C LYS A 63 -15.73 11.35 -12.63
N ASP A 64 -14.77 10.49 -12.35
CA ASP A 64 -13.52 10.81 -11.67
C ASP A 64 -12.29 10.50 -12.55
N ASN A 65 -11.09 10.80 -12.01
CA ASN A 65 -9.81 10.51 -12.62
C ASN A 65 -9.16 9.24 -12.04
N GLY A 66 -9.97 8.33 -11.51
CA GLY A 66 -9.53 7.06 -10.94
C GLY A 66 -9.57 7.03 -9.41
N GLN A 67 -9.16 5.91 -8.86
CA GLN A 67 -9.31 5.55 -7.45
C GLN A 67 -8.72 6.59 -6.48
N SER A 68 -7.53 7.13 -6.77
CA SER A 68 -6.90 8.16 -5.94
C SER A 68 -7.71 9.45 -5.89
N ASP A 69 -8.32 9.86 -7.01
CA ASP A 69 -9.20 11.03 -7.07
C ASP A 69 -10.48 10.81 -6.26
N ALA A 70 -11.10 9.64 -6.39
CA ALA A 70 -12.28 9.27 -5.59
C ALA A 70 -11.97 9.30 -4.09
N ILE A 71 -10.85 8.69 -3.66
CA ILE A 71 -10.44 8.70 -2.25
C ILE A 71 -10.16 10.14 -1.79
N ASN A 72 -9.49 10.96 -2.59
CA ASN A 72 -9.20 12.35 -2.26
C ASN A 72 -10.46 13.21 -2.11
N LYS A 73 -11.48 13.00 -2.94
CA LYS A 73 -12.79 13.64 -2.77
C LYS A 73 -13.40 13.28 -1.42
N GLY A 74 -13.36 12.01 -1.05
CA GLY A 74 -13.82 11.55 0.26
C GLY A 74 -12.99 12.10 1.42
N LEU A 75 -11.66 12.15 1.30
CA LEU A 75 -10.74 12.72 2.31
C LEU A 75 -11.04 14.17 2.62
N LYS A 76 -11.38 14.98 1.61
CA LYS A 76 -11.74 16.39 1.79
C LYS A 76 -13.05 16.58 2.57
N LEU A 77 -13.92 15.58 2.57
CA LEU A 77 -15.21 15.59 3.27
C LEU A 77 -15.11 14.95 4.67
N ALA A 78 -14.14 14.06 4.86
CA ALA A 78 -13.98 13.29 6.10
C ALA A 78 -13.59 14.19 7.27
N THR A 79 -14.33 14.07 8.38
CA THR A 79 -14.15 14.85 9.61
C THR A 79 -13.79 13.99 10.82
N GLY A 80 -13.62 12.68 10.64
CA GLY A 80 -13.34 11.74 11.73
C GLY A 80 -11.92 11.88 12.31
N ASP A 81 -11.77 11.39 13.52
CA ASP A 81 -10.47 11.28 14.21
C ASP A 81 -9.60 10.18 13.64
N ILE A 82 -10.26 9.15 13.10
CA ILE A 82 -9.65 7.95 12.52
C ILE A 82 -10.21 7.78 11.11
N PHE A 83 -9.33 7.39 10.21
CA PHE A 83 -9.63 7.26 8.78
C PHE A 83 -9.15 5.93 8.21
N ASN A 84 -9.92 5.36 7.30
CA ASN A 84 -9.50 4.35 6.36
C ASN A 84 -10.31 4.47 5.05
N TRP A 85 -9.80 3.91 3.94
CA TRP A 85 -10.65 3.60 2.80
C TRP A 85 -10.76 2.09 2.62
N LEU A 86 -11.93 1.66 2.23
CA LEU A 86 -12.26 0.28 1.91
C LEU A 86 -12.71 0.22 0.45
N ASN A 87 -12.01 -0.54 -0.36
CA ASN A 87 -12.39 -0.74 -1.76
C ASN A 87 -13.75 -1.43 -1.82
N SER A 88 -14.51 -1.13 -2.88
CA SER A 88 -15.89 -1.60 -3.04
C SER A 88 -16.04 -3.10 -3.36
N ASP A 89 -14.93 -3.83 -3.46
CA ASP A 89 -14.85 -5.28 -3.60
C ASP A 89 -14.38 -6.00 -2.31
N ASP A 90 -14.00 -5.26 -1.26
CA ASP A 90 -13.58 -5.79 0.04
C ASP A 90 -14.66 -5.58 1.12
N TYR A 91 -14.52 -6.23 2.28
CA TYR A 91 -15.44 -6.05 3.39
C TYR A 91 -14.81 -6.29 4.76
N TYR A 92 -15.29 -5.57 5.79
CA TYR A 92 -14.77 -5.68 7.15
C TYR A 92 -15.25 -6.95 7.86
N GLU A 93 -14.39 -7.44 8.76
CA GLU A 93 -14.76 -8.41 9.79
C GLU A 93 -15.64 -7.77 10.87
N PRO A 94 -16.51 -8.55 11.52
CA PRO A 94 -17.32 -8.05 12.64
C PRO A 94 -16.48 -7.43 13.76
N SER A 95 -17.00 -6.38 14.40
CA SER A 95 -16.37 -5.68 15.54
C SER A 95 -15.04 -4.99 15.23
N THR A 96 -14.66 -4.82 13.95
CA THR A 96 -13.44 -4.14 13.56
C THR A 96 -13.38 -2.71 14.13
N PHE A 97 -14.45 -1.91 14.00
CA PHE A 97 -14.41 -0.49 14.46
C PHE A 97 -14.32 -0.36 15.98
N LYS A 98 -14.91 -1.30 16.72
CA LYS A 98 -14.76 -1.34 18.18
C LYS A 98 -13.30 -1.53 18.57
N LYS A 99 -12.62 -2.52 17.98
CA LYS A 99 -11.21 -2.81 18.20
C LYS A 99 -10.32 -1.63 17.78
N ILE A 100 -10.59 -1.04 16.62
CA ILE A 100 -9.85 0.13 16.13
C ILE A 100 -9.97 1.29 17.12
N ASN A 101 -11.17 1.61 17.63
CA ASN A 101 -11.33 2.64 18.65
C ASN A 101 -10.49 2.37 19.91
N GLU A 102 -10.44 1.13 20.37
CA GLU A 102 -9.63 0.71 21.53
C GLU A 102 -8.13 0.88 21.25
N TYR A 103 -7.65 0.49 20.06
CA TYR A 103 -6.23 0.60 19.69
C TYR A 103 -5.76 2.04 19.53
N PHE A 104 -6.62 2.96 19.14
CA PHE A 104 -6.31 4.39 19.05
C PHE A 104 -6.52 5.16 20.37
N THR A 105 -6.81 4.49 21.47
CA THR A 105 -6.96 5.17 22.79
C THR A 105 -5.69 5.93 23.21
N PRO A 106 -4.46 5.38 23.07
CA PRO A 106 -3.26 6.16 23.32
C PRO A 106 -3.06 7.26 22.27
N ASP A 107 -2.68 8.47 22.73
CA ASP A 107 -2.57 9.63 21.84
C ASP A 107 -1.33 9.58 20.94
N ASP A 108 -0.33 8.78 21.26
CA ASP A 108 0.88 8.57 20.47
C ASP A 108 0.70 7.58 19.31
N VAL A 109 -0.43 6.84 19.25
CA VAL A 109 -0.72 5.92 18.13
C VAL A 109 -1.28 6.73 16.96
N LEU A 110 -0.56 6.73 15.84
CA LEU A 110 -0.92 7.41 14.59
C LEU A 110 -1.45 6.45 13.51
N VAL A 111 -1.01 5.19 13.56
CA VAL A 111 -1.42 4.13 12.62
C VAL A 111 -1.70 2.85 13.38
N VAL A 112 -2.81 2.20 13.06
CA VAL A 112 -3.11 0.83 13.50
C VAL A 112 -3.23 -0.05 12.25
N SER A 113 -2.47 -1.14 12.20
CA SER A 113 -2.54 -2.10 11.10
C SER A 113 -2.77 -3.51 11.61
N GLY A 114 -3.85 -4.13 11.16
CA GLY A 114 -4.16 -5.53 11.36
C GLY A 114 -3.88 -6.38 10.14
N ARG A 115 -4.40 -7.59 10.17
CA ARG A 115 -4.27 -8.57 9.08
C ARG A 115 -5.52 -8.56 8.20
N ASN A 116 -5.38 -9.11 6.99
CA ASN A 116 -6.47 -9.33 6.06
C ASN A 116 -6.61 -10.82 5.75
N ASN A 117 -7.83 -11.34 5.72
CA ASN A 117 -8.13 -12.58 5.03
C ASN A 117 -8.01 -12.33 3.52
N ILE A 118 -7.27 -13.17 2.83
CA ILE A 118 -7.17 -13.12 1.38
C ILE A 118 -8.12 -14.16 0.81
N LEU A 119 -9.13 -13.70 0.08
CA LEU A 119 -10.17 -14.56 -0.48
C LEU A 119 -9.98 -14.74 -1.97
N LYS A 120 -10.14 -15.97 -2.41
CA LYS A 120 -10.31 -16.34 -3.82
C LYS A 120 -11.55 -17.22 -3.92
N ASP A 121 -12.47 -16.90 -4.83
CA ASP A 121 -13.73 -17.61 -5.01
C ASP A 121 -14.51 -17.75 -3.68
N ASN A 122 -14.52 -16.70 -2.86
CA ASN A 122 -15.11 -16.62 -1.52
C ASN A 122 -14.51 -17.57 -0.45
N LEU A 123 -13.38 -18.21 -0.74
CA LEU A 123 -12.66 -19.04 0.23
C LEU A 123 -11.41 -18.31 0.71
N ILE A 124 -11.13 -18.37 2.02
CA ILE A 124 -9.89 -17.85 2.59
C ILE A 124 -8.75 -18.76 2.14
N VAL A 125 -7.88 -18.24 1.28
CA VAL A 125 -6.69 -18.96 0.78
C VAL A 125 -5.45 -18.71 1.63
N ARG A 126 -5.40 -17.59 2.33
CA ARG A 126 -4.37 -17.25 3.34
C ARG A 126 -4.81 -16.06 4.17
N ILE A 127 -4.10 -15.85 5.29
CA ILE A 127 -4.19 -14.61 6.08
C ILE A 127 -2.91 -13.81 5.81
N SER A 128 -3.03 -12.51 5.60
CA SER A 128 -1.88 -11.63 5.37
C SER A 128 -1.03 -11.49 6.65
N SER A 129 0.21 -11.06 6.49
CA SER A 129 1.08 -10.75 7.63
C SER A 129 0.82 -9.37 8.24
N GLY A 130 -0.13 -8.62 7.68
CA GLY A 130 -0.32 -7.21 8.00
C GLY A 130 0.81 -6.34 7.47
N LEU A 131 0.92 -5.13 8.01
CA LEU A 131 1.99 -4.19 7.70
C LEU A 131 3.37 -4.81 7.93
N TYR A 132 4.29 -4.60 7.01
CA TYR A 132 5.64 -5.14 7.12
C TYR A 132 6.61 -4.05 7.56
N LEU A 133 7.09 -4.19 8.81
CA LEU A 133 8.07 -3.29 9.42
C LEU A 133 9.38 -4.03 9.63
N TYR A 134 10.48 -3.38 9.30
CA TYR A 134 11.82 -3.84 9.63
C TYR A 134 12.35 -3.09 10.85
N ASN A 135 13.46 -3.56 11.40
CA ASN A 135 14.17 -2.93 12.52
C ASN A 135 14.91 -1.62 12.11
N SER A 136 14.89 -1.25 10.84
CA SER A 136 15.46 0.00 10.35
C SER A 136 14.49 0.74 9.43
N LEU A 137 14.51 2.06 9.50
CA LEU A 137 13.64 2.93 8.72
C LEU A 137 13.95 2.85 7.22
N GLU A 138 15.24 2.90 6.86
CA GLU A 138 15.70 2.81 5.48
C GLU A 138 15.28 1.50 4.81
N LYS A 139 15.33 0.38 5.54
CA LYS A 139 14.88 -0.91 5.02
C LYS A 139 13.36 -0.96 4.89
N THR A 140 12.63 -0.35 5.83
CA THR A 140 11.18 -0.25 5.76
C THR A 140 10.74 0.61 4.58
N ILE A 141 11.38 1.75 4.33
CA ILE A 141 11.11 2.61 3.18
C ILE A 141 11.46 1.88 1.87
N GLY A 142 12.61 1.20 1.80
CA GLY A 142 13.03 0.49 0.58
C GLY A 142 12.07 -0.63 0.17
N ASN A 143 11.38 -1.25 1.11
CA ASN A 143 10.34 -2.26 0.84
C ASN A 143 8.95 -1.63 0.73
N ALA A 144 8.63 -0.67 1.58
CA ALA A 144 7.39 0.09 1.70
C ALA A 144 6.11 -0.73 1.43
N LYS A 145 6.03 -1.92 2.06
CA LYS A 145 4.86 -2.78 1.93
C LYS A 145 3.81 -2.40 2.95
N ILE A 146 2.63 -2.04 2.50
CA ILE A 146 1.45 -1.76 3.31
C ILE A 146 0.32 -2.75 2.99
N ASP A 147 -0.40 -3.20 4.01
CA ASP A 147 -1.69 -3.90 3.88
C ASP A 147 -2.80 -2.87 4.09
N GLN A 148 -3.04 -2.05 3.08
CA GLN A 148 -3.86 -0.85 3.16
C GLN A 148 -5.29 -1.12 3.67
N PRO A 149 -6.04 -2.14 3.21
CA PRO A 149 -7.43 -2.31 3.68
C PRO A 149 -7.55 -2.50 5.19
N GLY A 150 -6.58 -3.16 5.82
CA GLY A 150 -6.51 -3.37 7.27
C GLY A 150 -5.74 -2.29 8.04
N THR A 151 -5.40 -1.15 7.39
CA THR A 151 -4.56 -0.10 8.00
C THR A 151 -5.34 1.20 8.16
N PHE A 152 -5.52 1.63 9.41
CA PHE A 152 -6.24 2.84 9.80
C PHE A 152 -5.26 3.91 10.24
N PHE A 153 -5.57 5.16 9.94
CA PHE A 153 -4.73 6.32 10.23
C PHE A 153 -5.44 7.32 11.11
N ARG A 154 -4.69 7.95 12.03
CA ARG A 154 -5.19 9.13 12.75
C ARG A 154 -5.20 10.34 11.82
N LYS A 155 -6.21 11.19 11.97
CA LYS A 155 -6.35 12.39 11.15
C LYS A 155 -5.11 13.29 11.18
N ASP A 156 -4.47 13.45 12.32
CA ASP A 156 -3.25 14.25 12.47
C ASP A 156 -2.11 13.77 11.56
N ALA A 157 -2.00 12.46 11.33
CA ALA A 157 -1.03 11.93 10.38
C ALA A 157 -1.42 12.26 8.95
N ILE A 158 -2.71 12.11 8.61
CA ILE A 158 -3.24 12.41 7.26
C ILE A 158 -3.03 13.88 6.91
N ASP A 159 -3.33 14.79 7.83
CA ASP A 159 -3.20 16.23 7.61
C ASP A 159 -1.75 16.64 7.27
N LYS A 160 -0.77 15.92 7.82
CA LYS A 160 0.66 16.13 7.50
C LYS A 160 1.10 15.42 6.23
N MET A 161 0.56 14.23 5.97
CA MET A 161 0.87 13.46 4.75
C MET A 161 0.26 14.11 3.50
N GLY A 162 -0.87 14.79 3.64
CA GLY A 162 -1.64 15.34 2.53
C GLY A 162 -2.42 14.29 1.74
N LEU A 163 -2.98 14.71 0.62
CA LEU A 163 -3.79 13.87 -0.26
C LEU A 163 -2.96 12.83 -1.00
N LEU A 164 -3.59 11.76 -1.48
CA LEU A 164 -2.98 10.80 -2.39
C LEU A 164 -2.58 11.48 -3.70
N ASN A 165 -1.50 11.01 -4.33
CA ASN A 165 -1.11 11.50 -5.65
C ASN A 165 -2.05 10.91 -6.73
N PRO A 166 -2.84 11.72 -7.45
CA PRO A 166 -3.82 11.24 -8.42
C PRO A 166 -3.20 10.65 -9.68
N SER A 167 -1.91 10.91 -9.94
CA SER A 167 -1.20 10.33 -11.08
C SER A 167 -0.75 8.87 -10.86
N LEU A 168 -0.87 8.35 -9.63
CA LEU A 168 -0.56 6.98 -9.30
C LEU A 168 -1.83 6.11 -9.35
N HIS A 169 -1.73 4.99 -10.07
CA HIS A 169 -2.87 4.10 -10.30
C HIS A 169 -2.74 2.75 -9.59
N PHE A 170 -1.51 2.32 -9.28
CA PHE A 170 -1.22 0.99 -8.74
C PHE A 170 -0.59 1.01 -7.35
N ILE A 171 0.21 2.03 -7.02
CA ILE A 171 0.99 2.10 -5.78
C ILE A 171 0.76 3.39 -4.97
N MET A 172 -0.42 4.04 -5.13
CA MET A 172 -0.76 5.25 -4.39
C MET A 172 -0.71 5.06 -2.86
N ASP A 173 -1.07 3.87 -2.38
CA ASP A 173 -0.99 3.48 -0.97
C ASP A 173 0.47 3.35 -0.51
N ARG A 174 1.35 2.78 -1.33
CA ARG A 174 2.79 2.68 -1.06
C ARG A 174 3.45 4.05 -1.02
N GLU A 175 3.14 4.94 -1.97
CA GLU A 175 3.67 6.29 -1.99
C GLU A 175 3.23 7.06 -0.74
N TRP A 176 1.94 6.94 -0.36
CA TRP A 176 1.40 7.57 0.83
C TRP A 176 2.03 7.02 2.12
N TRP A 177 2.27 5.72 2.16
CA TRP A 177 2.98 5.05 3.25
C TRP A 177 4.44 5.51 3.36
N ILE A 178 5.16 5.71 2.25
CA ILE A 178 6.50 6.29 2.26
C ILE A 178 6.48 7.70 2.85
N ARG A 179 5.49 8.53 2.50
CA ARG A 179 5.35 9.86 3.13
C ARG A 179 5.17 9.77 4.64
N TYR A 180 4.36 8.83 5.13
CA TYR A 180 4.25 8.58 6.57
C TYR A 180 5.62 8.26 7.17
N LEU A 181 6.33 7.31 6.62
CA LEU A 181 7.65 6.88 7.10
C LEU A 181 8.68 8.01 7.09
N LEU A 182 8.65 8.86 6.07
CA LEU A 182 9.56 10.03 5.98
C LEU A 182 9.22 11.12 7.01
N LEU A 183 7.95 11.29 7.37
CA LEU A 183 7.49 12.31 8.32
C LEU A 183 7.62 11.87 9.79
N PHE A 184 7.32 10.62 10.09
CA PHE A 184 7.17 10.11 11.46
C PHE A 184 8.15 8.99 11.82
N GLY A 185 8.89 8.48 10.84
CA GLY A 185 9.72 7.29 11.03
C GLY A 185 8.87 6.06 11.32
N LEU A 186 9.34 5.24 12.26
CA LEU A 186 8.61 4.06 12.75
C LEU A 186 7.74 4.36 13.98
N ASN A 187 7.67 5.63 14.42
CA ASN A 187 6.91 6.02 15.60
C ASN A 187 5.40 6.02 15.31
N GLY A 188 4.62 5.81 16.37
CA GLY A 188 3.16 5.87 16.31
C GLY A 188 2.49 4.72 15.55
N ILE A 189 3.23 3.68 15.17
CA ILE A 189 2.71 2.51 14.46
C ILE A 189 2.39 1.40 15.45
N LYS A 190 1.13 0.98 15.48
CA LYS A 190 0.67 -0.18 16.24
C LYS A 190 0.25 -1.29 15.28
N LYS A 191 1.06 -2.34 15.20
CA LYS A 191 0.71 -3.56 14.46
C LYS A 191 0.00 -4.52 15.41
N VAL A 192 -1.13 -5.10 14.96
CA VAL A 192 -1.93 -6.06 15.72
C VAL A 192 -2.18 -7.34 14.93
N ASP A 193 -2.51 -8.41 15.63
CA ASP A 193 -2.75 -9.73 15.03
C ASP A 193 -4.20 -9.95 14.61
N ASP A 194 -5.09 -9.02 14.96
CA ASP A 194 -6.49 -9.08 14.54
C ASP A 194 -6.63 -9.03 13.03
N VAL A 195 -7.57 -9.80 12.53
CA VAL A 195 -8.03 -9.72 11.14
C VAL A 195 -9.14 -8.66 11.08
N PHE A 196 -8.98 -7.67 10.21
CA PHE A 196 -9.93 -6.58 10.07
C PHE A 196 -10.74 -6.64 8.78
N VAL A 197 -10.15 -7.19 7.71
CA VAL A 197 -10.73 -7.11 6.37
C VAL A 197 -10.65 -8.45 5.66
N ASN A 198 -11.66 -8.69 4.85
CA ASN A 198 -11.70 -9.74 3.84
C ASN A 198 -11.37 -9.11 2.48
N PHE A 199 -10.15 -9.34 2.02
CA PHE A 199 -9.62 -8.83 0.74
C PHE A 199 -9.87 -9.85 -0.37
N ARG A 200 -10.63 -9.47 -1.40
CA ARG A 200 -10.95 -10.34 -2.54
C ARG A 200 -9.93 -10.26 -3.64
N ILE A 201 -9.54 -11.45 -4.14
CA ILE A 201 -8.80 -11.59 -5.38
C ILE A 201 -9.76 -12.17 -6.43
N HIS A 202 -9.99 -11.43 -7.49
CA HIS A 202 -10.80 -11.84 -8.64
C HIS A 202 -10.12 -11.40 -9.96
N ASN A 203 -10.66 -11.84 -11.09
CA ASN A 203 -10.02 -11.61 -12.40
C ASN A 203 -9.85 -10.12 -12.76
N ASN A 204 -10.70 -9.25 -12.23
CA ASN A 204 -10.65 -7.81 -12.48
C ASN A 204 -9.90 -7.04 -11.38
N SER A 205 -9.37 -7.71 -10.34
CA SER A 205 -8.58 -7.01 -9.31
C SER A 205 -7.23 -6.58 -9.87
N LYS A 206 -6.85 -5.32 -9.60
CA LYS A 206 -5.59 -4.72 -10.09
C LYS A 206 -4.38 -5.57 -9.73
N THR A 207 -4.32 -6.06 -8.51
CA THR A 207 -3.20 -6.85 -7.97
C THR A 207 -2.92 -8.13 -8.79
N ASN A 208 -3.94 -8.70 -9.44
CA ASN A 208 -3.78 -9.92 -10.22
C ASN A 208 -3.42 -9.67 -11.68
N SER A 209 -3.84 -8.54 -12.26
CA SER A 209 -3.83 -8.31 -13.71
C SER A 209 -2.68 -7.43 -14.21
N PHE A 210 -2.00 -6.65 -13.34
CA PHE A 210 -1.12 -5.54 -13.74
C PHE A 210 0.25 -5.56 -13.04
N GLN A 211 0.87 -6.73 -12.86
CA GLN A 211 2.13 -6.86 -12.11
C GLN A 211 3.27 -6.00 -12.68
N ASP A 212 3.39 -5.91 -14.01
CA ASP A 212 4.41 -5.11 -14.68
C ASP A 212 4.20 -3.61 -14.43
N ASP A 213 2.94 -3.15 -14.38
CA ASP A 213 2.62 -1.75 -14.11
C ASP A 213 2.94 -1.37 -12.66
N PHE A 214 2.70 -2.27 -11.69
CA PHE A 214 3.15 -2.08 -10.31
C PHE A 214 4.67 -1.88 -10.21
N VAL A 215 5.44 -2.72 -10.91
CA VAL A 215 6.91 -2.61 -10.92
C VAL A 215 7.34 -1.30 -11.58
N LYS A 216 6.73 -0.92 -12.69
CA LYS A 216 7.03 0.31 -13.42
C LYS A 216 6.72 1.55 -12.59
N GLU A 217 5.53 1.62 -11.94
CA GLU A 217 5.21 2.74 -11.04
C GLU A 217 6.16 2.79 -9.85
N ALA A 218 6.56 1.63 -9.29
CA ALA A 218 7.53 1.59 -8.20
C ALA A 218 8.91 2.13 -8.63
N LEU A 219 9.40 1.75 -9.82
CA LEU A 219 10.64 2.30 -10.37
C LEU A 219 10.55 3.81 -10.56
N ASN A 220 9.44 4.32 -11.11
CA ASN A 220 9.20 5.75 -11.29
C ASN A 220 9.14 6.49 -9.94
N LEU A 221 8.53 5.88 -8.92
CA LEU A 221 8.44 6.47 -7.58
C LEU A 221 9.81 6.62 -6.94
N TYR A 222 10.61 5.56 -6.90
CA TYR A 222 11.94 5.62 -6.30
C TYR A 222 12.92 6.47 -7.12
N TYR A 223 12.77 6.51 -8.44
CA TYR A 223 13.50 7.47 -9.28
C TYR A 223 13.07 8.92 -8.96
N SER A 224 11.80 9.20 -8.82
CA SER A 224 11.31 10.55 -8.47
C SER A 224 11.86 11.00 -7.11
N ILE A 225 11.86 10.10 -6.12
CA ILE A 225 12.49 10.36 -4.83
C ILE A 225 13.99 10.68 -5.02
N ALA A 226 14.73 9.83 -5.74
CA ALA A 226 16.15 10.04 -5.96
C ALA A 226 16.47 11.37 -6.67
N SER A 227 15.72 11.69 -7.72
CA SER A 227 15.90 12.88 -8.55
C SER A 227 15.56 14.18 -7.79
N ILE A 228 14.38 14.22 -7.13
CA ILE A 228 13.87 15.43 -6.46
C ILE A 228 14.71 15.80 -5.22
N TYR A 229 15.27 14.79 -4.55
CA TYR A 229 16.15 15.00 -3.39
C TYR A 229 17.65 14.99 -3.74
N ASN A 230 18.01 14.97 -5.03
CA ASN A 230 19.38 14.97 -5.54
C ASN A 230 20.22 13.82 -4.95
N VAL A 231 19.63 12.63 -4.86
CA VAL A 231 20.38 11.42 -4.45
C VAL A 231 21.21 10.91 -5.62
N PRO A 232 22.51 10.61 -5.45
CA PRO A 232 23.40 10.21 -6.55
C PRO A 232 22.91 9.00 -7.38
N GLU A 233 22.14 8.12 -6.76
CA GLU A 233 21.55 6.92 -7.36
C GLU A 233 20.54 7.21 -8.48
N ALA A 234 20.05 8.44 -8.63
CA ALA A 234 19.15 8.83 -9.72
C ALA A 234 19.74 8.45 -11.09
N SER A 235 21.06 8.69 -11.31
CA SER A 235 21.76 8.35 -12.53
C SER A 235 21.76 6.86 -12.88
N LYS A 236 21.67 5.98 -11.86
CA LYS A 236 21.57 4.53 -12.08
C LYS A 236 20.19 4.14 -12.65
N PHE A 237 19.11 4.81 -12.18
CA PHE A 237 17.79 4.59 -12.77
C PHE A 237 17.74 5.00 -14.24
N GLU A 238 18.26 6.18 -14.57
CA GLU A 238 18.31 6.71 -15.94
C GLU A 238 19.10 5.80 -16.89
N LYS A 239 20.18 5.21 -16.39
CA LYS A 239 21.06 4.35 -17.19
C LYS A 239 20.44 3.00 -17.52
N TYR A 240 19.67 2.41 -16.61
CA TYR A 240 19.29 1.01 -16.71
C TYR A 240 17.78 0.77 -16.91
N PHE A 241 16.93 1.77 -16.69
CA PHE A 241 15.49 1.63 -16.77
C PHE A 241 14.85 2.70 -17.66
N LYS A 242 13.72 2.33 -18.28
CA LYS A 242 12.86 3.31 -18.93
C LYS A 242 11.94 3.90 -17.85
N ILE A 243 12.29 5.09 -17.37
CA ILE A 243 11.63 5.74 -16.23
C ILE A 243 11.12 7.14 -16.59
N SER A 244 10.24 7.66 -15.75
CA SER A 244 9.77 9.05 -15.79
C SER A 244 9.52 9.56 -14.37
N LEU A 245 9.60 10.88 -14.20
CA LEU A 245 9.17 11.50 -12.94
C LEU A 245 7.67 11.33 -12.76
N ILE A 246 7.25 11.09 -11.52
CA ILE A 246 5.84 11.10 -11.15
C ILE A 246 5.35 12.54 -11.13
N PRO A 247 4.28 12.86 -11.89
CA PRO A 247 3.67 14.17 -11.83
C PRO A 247 3.17 14.52 -10.42
N GLU A 248 3.14 15.80 -10.10
CA GLU A 248 2.59 16.31 -8.82
C GLU A 248 3.22 15.65 -7.57
N PHE A 249 4.50 15.24 -7.65
CA PHE A 249 5.20 14.62 -6.54
C PHE A 249 5.33 15.61 -5.36
N ILE A 250 4.89 15.21 -4.17
CA ILE A 250 4.95 16.02 -2.96
C ILE A 250 6.35 15.92 -2.35
N LYS A 251 7.14 16.99 -2.47
CA LYS A 251 8.45 17.09 -1.81
C LYS A 251 8.26 17.48 -0.35
N LEU A 252 8.64 16.59 0.56
CA LEU A 252 8.65 16.85 2.00
C LEU A 252 9.92 17.63 2.40
N PRO A 253 9.83 18.56 3.38
CA PRO A 253 11.00 19.28 3.86
C PRO A 253 11.90 18.40 4.75
N ASN A 254 13.18 18.77 4.85
CA ASN A 254 14.14 18.22 5.83
C ASN A 254 14.35 16.70 5.77
N ILE A 255 14.19 16.07 4.60
CA ILE A 255 14.46 14.65 4.44
C ILE A 255 15.95 14.42 4.20
N SER A 256 16.56 13.52 4.97
CA SER A 256 17.97 13.14 4.87
C SER A 256 18.26 12.42 3.56
N THR A 257 19.22 12.92 2.80
CA THR A 257 19.71 12.28 1.56
C THR A 257 20.35 10.92 1.87
N ASP A 258 21.06 10.78 2.99
CA ASP A 258 21.64 9.52 3.44
C ASP A 258 20.58 8.46 3.71
N LEU A 259 19.48 8.83 4.39
CA LEU A 259 18.32 7.95 4.59
C LEU A 259 17.77 7.47 3.25
N LEU A 260 17.54 8.38 2.31
CA LEU A 260 17.00 8.04 1.01
C LEU A 260 17.97 7.17 0.20
N GLN A 261 19.27 7.48 0.23
CA GLN A 261 20.30 6.70 -0.43
C GLN A 261 20.30 5.24 0.07
N LYS A 262 20.33 5.03 1.38
CA LYS A 262 20.22 3.70 1.98
C LYS A 262 18.91 3.00 1.58
N SER A 263 17.79 3.72 1.62
CA SER A 263 16.47 3.17 1.24
C SER A 263 16.44 2.66 -0.20
N LEU A 264 17.13 3.35 -1.14
CA LEU A 264 17.25 2.90 -2.53
C LEU A 264 18.01 1.58 -2.67
N HIS A 265 19.08 1.38 -1.88
CA HIS A 265 19.82 0.11 -1.88
C HIS A 265 18.95 -1.04 -1.34
N TYR A 266 18.10 -0.80 -0.36
CA TYR A 266 17.12 -1.76 0.11
C TYR A 266 16.01 -2.02 -0.91
N PHE A 267 15.56 -0.99 -1.64
CA PHE A 267 14.63 -1.17 -2.75
C PHE A 267 15.20 -2.10 -3.83
N TRP A 268 16.43 -1.88 -4.26
CA TRP A 268 17.09 -2.76 -5.24
C TRP A 268 17.31 -4.18 -4.71
N LEU A 269 17.68 -4.34 -3.44
CA LEU A 269 17.80 -5.65 -2.83
C LEU A 269 16.45 -6.40 -2.82
N HIS A 270 15.38 -5.69 -2.47
CA HIS A 270 14.03 -6.24 -2.47
C HIS A 270 13.59 -6.65 -3.89
N GLN A 271 13.77 -5.78 -4.88
CA GLN A 271 13.45 -6.09 -6.28
C GLN A 271 14.29 -7.26 -6.81
N GLY A 272 15.57 -7.29 -6.49
CA GLY A 272 16.46 -8.39 -6.85
C GLY A 272 16.04 -9.73 -6.24
N ASN A 273 15.60 -9.73 -4.98
CA ASN A 273 15.10 -10.93 -4.29
C ASN A 273 13.77 -11.41 -4.88
N ILE A 274 12.84 -10.50 -5.20
CA ILE A 274 11.56 -10.83 -5.85
C ILE A 274 11.82 -11.41 -7.24
N SER A 275 12.62 -10.76 -8.07
CA SER A 275 12.95 -11.25 -9.41
C SER A 275 13.60 -12.64 -9.36
N TYR A 276 14.51 -12.85 -8.39
CA TYR A 276 15.11 -14.17 -8.17
C TYR A 276 14.06 -15.24 -7.80
N ALA A 277 13.10 -14.90 -6.92
CA ALA A 277 12.05 -15.81 -6.49
C ALA A 277 11.08 -16.19 -7.63
N HIS A 278 10.92 -15.31 -8.63
CA HIS A 278 10.13 -15.57 -9.86
C HIS A 278 10.96 -16.14 -11.02
N ASP A 279 12.16 -16.65 -10.76
CA ASP A 279 13.07 -17.23 -11.76
C ASP A 279 13.58 -16.25 -12.84
N ASP A 280 13.37 -14.93 -12.67
CA ASP A 280 13.95 -13.89 -13.53
C ASP A 280 15.35 -13.49 -13.02
N TYR A 281 16.31 -14.38 -13.31
CA TYR A 281 17.69 -14.20 -12.85
C TYR A 281 18.42 -13.03 -13.54
N LYS A 282 17.98 -12.65 -14.74
CA LYS A 282 18.56 -11.51 -15.48
C LYS A 282 18.21 -10.20 -14.78
N THR A 283 16.95 -9.98 -14.49
CA THR A 283 16.48 -8.80 -13.77
C THR A 283 17.01 -8.80 -12.33
N ALA A 284 17.04 -9.96 -11.66
CA ALA A 284 17.66 -10.08 -10.34
C ALA A 284 19.13 -9.66 -10.35
N ALA A 285 19.93 -10.13 -11.32
CA ALA A 285 21.34 -9.75 -11.46
C ALA A 285 21.52 -8.25 -11.71
N LEU A 286 20.63 -7.64 -12.52
CA LEU A 286 20.63 -6.21 -12.78
C LEU A 286 20.43 -5.42 -11.47
N PHE A 287 19.36 -5.68 -10.72
CA PHE A 287 19.11 -4.98 -9.46
C PHE A 287 20.26 -5.16 -8.47
N LEU A 288 20.77 -6.36 -8.31
CA LEU A 288 21.92 -6.62 -7.42
C LEU A 288 23.20 -5.88 -7.87
N SER A 289 23.37 -5.63 -9.17
CA SER A 289 24.53 -4.87 -9.67
C SER A 289 24.51 -3.39 -9.31
N LEU A 290 23.35 -2.84 -8.97
CA LEU A 290 23.18 -1.43 -8.59
C LEU A 290 23.56 -1.17 -7.13
N ILE A 291 23.63 -2.23 -6.31
CA ILE A 291 23.81 -2.12 -4.87
C ILE A 291 25.30 -1.85 -4.52
N ASN A 292 25.52 -0.80 -3.71
CA ASN A 292 26.72 -0.70 -2.91
C ASN A 292 26.43 -1.36 -1.54
N VAL A 293 27.18 -2.42 -1.22
CA VAL A 293 26.94 -3.25 -0.03
C VAL A 293 27.19 -2.52 1.29
N GLU A 294 27.98 -1.43 1.26
CA GLU A 294 28.26 -0.59 2.44
C GLU A 294 27.00 0.08 3.01
N PHE A 295 25.97 0.24 2.19
CA PHE A 295 24.66 0.79 2.61
C PHE A 295 23.72 -0.26 3.22
N LEU A 296 24.11 -1.54 3.25
CA LEU A 296 23.30 -2.63 3.80
C LEU A 296 23.79 -3.01 5.20
N GLN A 297 22.84 -3.41 6.06
CA GLN A 297 23.17 -4.06 7.32
C GLN A 297 23.81 -5.43 7.07
N LYS A 298 24.55 -5.95 8.05
CA LYS A 298 25.36 -7.18 7.90
C LYS A 298 24.55 -8.39 7.41
N GLU A 299 23.37 -8.58 7.96
CA GLU A 299 22.47 -9.69 7.59
C GLU A 299 21.98 -9.55 6.15
N ASP A 300 21.67 -8.32 5.73
CA ASP A 300 21.20 -8.02 4.38
C ASP A 300 22.32 -8.12 3.35
N ALA A 301 23.54 -7.76 3.73
CA ALA A 301 24.74 -8.00 2.93
C ALA A 301 24.98 -9.51 2.70
N GLN A 302 24.71 -10.35 3.71
CA GLN A 302 24.77 -11.81 3.54
C GLN A 302 23.74 -12.31 2.54
N LEU A 303 22.49 -11.80 2.60
CA LEU A 303 21.46 -12.11 1.61
C LEU A 303 21.92 -11.70 0.19
N TYR A 304 22.44 -10.48 0.03
CA TYR A 304 22.96 -9.97 -1.23
C TYR A 304 24.04 -10.91 -1.82
N PHE A 305 25.07 -11.27 -1.05
CA PHE A 305 26.12 -12.18 -1.51
C PHE A 305 25.58 -13.57 -1.83
N SER A 306 24.65 -14.09 -1.02
CA SER A 306 24.01 -15.37 -1.27
C SER A 306 23.27 -15.38 -2.61
N LEU A 307 22.43 -14.36 -2.89
CA LEU A 307 21.72 -14.23 -4.16
C LEU A 307 22.68 -14.11 -5.34
N LYS A 308 23.69 -13.26 -5.23
CA LYS A 308 24.71 -13.04 -6.28
C LYS A 308 25.46 -14.34 -6.62
N ASN A 309 25.88 -15.09 -5.60
CA ASN A 309 26.57 -16.37 -5.78
C ASN A 309 25.63 -17.42 -6.40
N ARG A 310 24.38 -17.52 -5.97
CA ARG A 310 23.41 -18.44 -6.58
C ARG A 310 23.14 -18.13 -8.04
N ILE A 311 22.99 -16.84 -8.40
CA ILE A 311 22.82 -16.43 -9.79
C ILE A 311 24.04 -16.80 -10.63
N LYS A 312 25.26 -16.63 -10.09
CA LYS A 312 26.51 -16.85 -10.81
C LYS A 312 26.86 -18.34 -10.95
N PHE A 313 26.72 -19.11 -9.89
CA PHE A 313 27.33 -20.44 -9.80
C PHE A 313 26.33 -21.60 -9.84
N LEU A 314 25.04 -21.39 -9.53
CA LEU A 314 24.08 -22.49 -9.55
C LEU A 314 23.51 -22.70 -10.97
N PRO A 315 23.47 -23.97 -11.46
CA PRO A 315 22.74 -24.31 -12.67
C PRO A 315 21.25 -23.92 -12.59
N PRO A 316 20.59 -23.55 -13.70
CA PRO A 316 19.21 -23.10 -13.71
C PRO A 316 18.22 -24.09 -13.04
N PHE A 317 18.42 -25.41 -13.21
CA PHE A 317 17.55 -26.42 -12.60
C PHE A 317 17.68 -26.47 -11.07
N LEU A 318 18.88 -26.27 -10.51
CA LEU A 318 19.10 -26.22 -9.06
C LEU A 318 18.54 -24.93 -8.47
N LYS A 319 18.62 -23.80 -9.17
CA LYS A 319 17.99 -22.54 -8.76
C LYS A 319 16.48 -22.71 -8.58
N LYS A 320 15.81 -23.33 -9.58
CA LYS A 320 14.37 -23.63 -9.51
C LYS A 320 14.00 -24.58 -8.37
N LEU A 321 14.82 -25.58 -8.10
CA LEU A 321 14.57 -26.53 -7.00
C LEU A 321 14.63 -25.81 -5.65
N ILE A 322 15.63 -24.97 -5.42
CA ILE A 322 15.78 -24.18 -4.17
C ILE A 322 14.61 -23.21 -3.95
N ASN A 323 14.11 -22.59 -5.04
CA ASN A 323 12.98 -21.67 -4.95
C ASN A 323 11.65 -22.36 -4.59
N ARG A 324 11.49 -23.66 -4.93
CA ARG A 324 10.29 -24.45 -4.60
C ARG A 324 10.27 -24.96 -3.15
N ILE A 325 11.41 -25.00 -2.49
CA ILE A 325 11.56 -25.49 -1.10
C ILE A 325 11.40 -24.34 -0.08
N ARG A 326 11.40 -23.10 -0.53
CA ARG A 326 11.14 -21.89 0.26
C ARG A 326 9.69 -21.46 0.23
#